data_7689d219284b4f06bf7553cabbb10238
#
_entry.id   7689d219284b4f06bf7553cabbb10238
#
_cell.length_a   1.000
_cell.length_b   1.000
_cell.length_c   1.000
_cell.angle_alpha   90.00
_cell.angle_beta   90.00
_cell.angle_gamma   90.00
#
_symmetry.space_group_name_H-M   'P 1'
#
loop_
_entity.id
_entity.type
_entity.pdbx_description
1 polymer ?
#
loop_
_entity_poly.entity_id
_entity_poly.type
_entity_poly.pdbx_seq_one_letter_code
_entity_poly.pdbx_strand_id
1 'polypeptide(L)'
;MSSRPAERVVVVGFGPVAARFIDVLEPSLASGDVQLTVIGSEPEAAYNRVLVADVGVGRTSPSAIALSDPARLASMGAEVLLGAGVRRIDRARQQILLDDGTVRPYDRLVLATGARPVIPYLAGLNPDPLHPALPAGVTALRDLADARALRSVVERRGDLVILGGGILGLEAALAAAEEGARVTVVHHGDYPLARTIDDGGGRVLASALRSQGVRLVSGAKAVGLEHDDAGAFTALRLDDGRLVSGDLLVLSCGVRPRVELAEGAGLPVASGILVDHSLRAHHDEYIYAIGDCAEVRCTFPDCADCQGDTAPSGLIGPGWKQAEWLAESFVADVVPTGSRYVEAVLPPVLMLKARRLDAVVAGDASADPWAAHDDGTAVALWADPQQGSYAKMVTRNGVLQGLVCVGLPRAGAELVLLFESGAVLPADRSSLLRLDGAEGAASSSSSSNPAAIVCRCAGVSRGSIEQAAVVGCSSVAEVSASTRAGTGCGGCHSDIRSIIEQHFQPTPA
;
A
#
# COMPACT_ATOMS: atom_id res chain seq x y z
N MET A 1 26.01 -38.66 7.73
CA MET A 1 25.69 -37.53 6.85
C MET A 1 26.01 -36.29 7.66
N SER A 2 27.03 -35.49 7.27
CA SER A 2 27.38 -34.24 7.95
C SER A 2 26.22 -33.26 7.69
N SER A 3 25.46 -32.90 8.70
CA SER A 3 24.45 -31.85 8.59
C SER A 3 25.15 -30.54 8.25
N ARG A 4 24.78 -29.94 7.11
CA ARG A 4 25.21 -28.56 6.80
C ARG A 4 24.78 -27.68 7.98
N PRO A 5 25.62 -26.76 8.44
CA PRO A 5 25.20 -25.84 9.51
C PRO A 5 24.02 -25.00 9.02
N ALA A 6 23.06 -24.71 9.91
CA ALA A 6 21.91 -23.86 9.60
C ALA A 6 22.36 -22.49 9.08
N GLU A 7 21.74 -22.01 8.03
CA GLU A 7 22.05 -20.71 7.42
C GLU A 7 21.47 -19.58 8.29
N ARG A 8 22.29 -18.60 8.68
CA ARG A 8 21.86 -17.46 9.49
C ARG A 8 21.26 -16.38 8.60
N VAL A 9 19.93 -16.28 8.63
CA VAL A 9 19.18 -15.25 7.91
C VAL A 9 18.79 -14.16 8.91
N VAL A 10 19.21 -12.92 8.64
CA VAL A 10 18.84 -11.74 9.43
C VAL A 10 17.93 -10.85 8.60
N VAL A 11 16.77 -10.48 9.15
CA VAL A 11 15.79 -9.58 8.53
C VAL A 11 15.74 -8.28 9.33
N VAL A 12 16.04 -7.16 8.65
CA VAL A 12 15.98 -5.82 9.25
C VAL A 12 14.74 -5.08 8.74
N GLY A 13 13.84 -4.82 9.68
CA GLY A 13 12.49 -4.32 9.45
C GLY A 13 11.46 -5.44 9.63
N PHE A 14 10.43 -5.20 10.45
CA PHE A 14 9.37 -6.17 10.70
C PHE A 14 8.01 -5.59 10.31
N GLY A 15 7.88 -5.23 9.03
CA GLY A 15 6.63 -4.79 8.40
C GLY A 15 5.91 -5.90 7.63
N PRO A 16 4.84 -5.57 6.88
CA PRO A 16 4.02 -6.54 6.13
C PRO A 16 4.80 -7.39 5.13
N VAL A 17 5.82 -6.81 4.49
CA VAL A 17 6.65 -7.50 3.50
C VAL A 17 7.59 -8.50 4.17
N ALA A 18 8.21 -8.10 5.30
CA ALA A 18 9.03 -9.01 6.11
C ALA A 18 8.21 -10.17 6.66
N ALA A 19 6.99 -9.92 7.16
CA ALA A 19 6.10 -10.98 7.63
C ALA A 19 5.82 -12.00 6.52
N ARG A 20 5.56 -11.53 5.29
CA ARG A 20 5.34 -12.43 4.14
C ARG A 20 6.56 -13.26 3.78
N PHE A 21 7.75 -12.65 3.82
CA PHE A 21 9.02 -13.36 3.61
C PHE A 21 9.20 -14.47 4.65
N ILE A 22 8.95 -14.17 5.92
CA ILE A 22 9.08 -15.11 7.04
C ILE A 22 8.08 -16.26 6.90
N ASP A 23 6.82 -15.98 6.55
CA ASP A 23 5.80 -17.02 6.39
C ASP A 23 6.20 -18.08 5.34
N VAL A 24 6.84 -17.67 4.23
CA VAL A 24 7.33 -18.59 3.20
C VAL A 24 8.55 -19.38 3.68
N LEU A 25 9.37 -18.80 4.59
CA LEU A 25 10.53 -19.47 5.19
C LEU A 25 10.17 -20.43 6.35
N GLU A 26 8.95 -20.40 6.89
CA GLU A 26 8.56 -21.22 8.04
C GLU A 26 8.92 -22.71 7.92
N PRO A 27 8.75 -23.39 6.77
CA PRO A 27 9.15 -24.78 6.62
C PRO A 27 10.65 -25.02 6.87
N SER A 28 11.52 -24.12 6.35
CA SER A 28 12.97 -24.21 6.53
C SER A 28 13.43 -23.86 7.95
N LEU A 29 12.65 -22.99 8.63
CA LEU A 29 12.84 -22.69 10.04
C LEU A 29 12.49 -23.91 10.91
N ALA A 30 11.34 -24.54 10.63
CA ALA A 30 10.87 -25.74 11.34
C ALA A 30 11.79 -26.96 11.13
N SER A 31 12.41 -27.11 9.96
CA SER A 31 13.40 -28.18 9.70
C SER A 31 14.77 -27.91 10.32
N GLY A 32 15.04 -26.67 10.74
CA GLY A 32 16.35 -26.24 11.28
C GLY A 32 17.41 -25.94 10.22
N ASP A 33 17.01 -25.82 8.95
CA ASP A 33 17.91 -25.44 7.84
C ASP A 33 18.26 -23.95 7.89
N VAL A 34 17.37 -23.13 8.49
CA VAL A 34 17.54 -21.68 8.65
C VAL A 34 17.49 -21.31 10.13
N GLN A 35 18.43 -20.47 10.57
CA GLN A 35 18.41 -19.76 11.84
C GLN A 35 18.00 -18.31 11.56
N LEU A 36 16.79 -17.93 11.97
CA LEU A 36 16.20 -16.62 11.67
C LEU A 36 16.35 -15.64 12.84
N THR A 37 16.84 -14.43 12.55
CA THR A 37 16.75 -13.27 13.46
C THR A 37 15.97 -12.16 12.77
N VAL A 38 14.92 -11.67 13.40
CA VAL A 38 14.06 -10.58 12.90
C VAL A 38 14.19 -9.37 13.82
N ILE A 39 14.44 -8.20 13.24
CA ILE A 39 14.67 -6.96 13.98
C ILE A 39 13.68 -5.89 13.54
N GLY A 40 12.81 -5.46 14.45
CA GLY A 40 11.82 -4.40 14.24
C GLY A 40 12.10 -3.20 15.15
N SER A 41 12.16 -2.00 14.59
CA SER A 41 12.32 -0.76 15.36
C SER A 41 11.06 -0.35 16.11
N GLU A 42 9.89 -0.84 15.71
CA GLU A 42 8.63 -0.64 16.43
C GLU A 42 8.48 -1.65 17.55
N PRO A 43 7.78 -1.30 18.65
CA PRO A 43 7.52 -2.23 19.74
C PRO A 43 6.47 -3.29 19.40
N GLU A 44 5.71 -3.07 18.33
CA GLU A 44 4.72 -4.00 17.83
C GLU A 44 5.31 -4.94 16.77
N ALA A 45 4.79 -6.18 16.73
CA ALA A 45 5.05 -7.12 15.63
C ALA A 45 4.43 -6.64 14.32
N ALA A 46 4.74 -7.34 13.22
CA ALA A 46 4.20 -6.99 11.91
C ALA A 46 2.66 -6.90 11.90
N TYR A 47 2.15 -5.81 11.37
CA TYR A 47 0.73 -5.55 11.20
C TYR A 47 0.45 -4.93 9.83
N ASN A 48 -0.81 -5.02 9.38
CA ASN A 48 -1.26 -4.48 8.11
C ASN A 48 -1.34 -2.94 8.16
N ARG A 49 -0.34 -2.26 7.59
CA ARG A 49 -0.25 -0.79 7.57
C ARG A 49 -1.33 -0.12 6.73
N VAL A 50 -1.93 -0.83 5.79
CA VAL A 50 -3.01 -0.30 4.96
C VAL A 50 -4.24 0.04 5.82
N LEU A 51 -4.43 -0.69 6.92
CA LEU A 51 -5.57 -0.54 7.82
C LEU A 51 -5.30 0.35 9.05
N VAL A 52 -4.18 1.05 9.10
CA VAL A 52 -3.82 1.94 10.22
C VAL A 52 -4.84 3.08 10.39
N ALA A 53 -5.37 3.61 9.29
CA ALA A 53 -6.44 4.62 9.35
C ALA A 53 -7.72 4.05 10.00
N ASP A 54 -8.11 2.81 9.66
CA ASP A 54 -9.28 2.14 10.25
C ASP A 54 -9.11 1.89 11.75
N VAL A 55 -7.89 1.56 12.21
CA VAL A 55 -7.56 1.50 13.64
C VAL A 55 -7.71 2.89 14.27
N GLY A 56 -7.18 3.93 13.61
CA GLY A 56 -7.23 5.31 14.09
C GLY A 56 -8.63 5.87 14.21
N VAL A 57 -9.57 5.43 13.37
CA VAL A 57 -10.99 5.82 13.50
C VAL A 57 -11.83 4.82 14.29
N GLY A 58 -11.26 3.72 14.76
CA GLY A 58 -11.93 2.74 15.61
C GLY A 58 -12.76 1.68 14.93
N ARG A 59 -12.61 1.50 13.63
CA ARG A 59 -13.31 0.48 12.86
C ARG A 59 -12.76 -0.92 13.06
N THR A 60 -11.49 -1.00 13.42
CA THR A 60 -10.81 -2.25 13.71
C THR A 60 -9.85 -2.10 14.88
N SER A 61 -9.45 -3.23 15.49
CA SER A 61 -8.47 -3.24 16.57
C SER A 61 -7.05 -3.47 16.04
N PRO A 62 -6.01 -3.04 16.77
CA PRO A 62 -4.62 -3.38 16.41
C PRO A 62 -4.39 -4.88 16.28
N SER A 63 -5.01 -5.71 17.13
CA SER A 63 -4.90 -7.16 17.09
C SER A 63 -5.53 -7.78 15.84
N ALA A 64 -6.61 -7.20 15.32
CA ALA A 64 -7.28 -7.69 14.11
C ALA A 64 -6.48 -7.44 12.82
N ILE A 65 -5.51 -6.53 12.86
CA ILE A 65 -4.63 -6.25 11.73
C ILE A 65 -3.23 -6.86 11.88
N ALA A 66 -3.00 -7.66 12.93
CA ALA A 66 -1.73 -8.35 13.15
C ALA A 66 -1.47 -9.35 12.00
N LEU A 67 -0.23 -9.39 11.52
CA LEU A 67 0.23 -10.28 10.44
C LEU A 67 1.20 -11.35 10.91
N SER A 68 1.69 -11.25 12.15
CA SER A 68 2.66 -12.18 12.68
C SER A 68 2.49 -12.35 14.20
N ASP A 69 2.79 -13.54 14.67
CA ASP A 69 2.85 -13.88 16.09
C ASP A 69 4.31 -14.16 16.50
N PRO A 70 4.97 -13.24 17.24
CA PRO A 70 6.34 -13.44 17.72
C PRO A 70 6.53 -14.68 18.60
N ALA A 71 5.51 -15.05 19.39
CA ALA A 71 5.60 -16.23 20.26
C ALA A 71 5.62 -17.52 19.42
N ARG A 72 4.83 -17.58 18.33
CA ARG A 72 4.86 -18.68 17.37
C ARG A 72 6.22 -18.75 16.66
N LEU A 73 6.77 -17.63 16.20
CA LEU A 73 8.09 -17.60 15.57
C LEU A 73 9.19 -18.06 16.54
N ALA A 74 9.16 -17.59 17.79
CA ALA A 74 10.10 -18.03 18.83
C ALA A 74 10.00 -19.53 19.12
N SER A 75 8.79 -20.12 19.10
CA SER A 75 8.60 -21.57 19.29
C SER A 75 9.22 -22.40 18.17
N MET A 76 9.43 -21.82 16.99
CA MET A 76 10.12 -22.41 15.84
C MET A 76 11.65 -22.10 15.83
N GLY A 77 12.18 -21.45 16.89
CA GLY A 77 13.60 -21.15 17.02
C GLY A 77 14.03 -19.79 16.41
N ALA A 78 13.10 -18.94 15.98
CA ALA A 78 13.45 -17.60 15.54
C ALA A 78 13.74 -16.65 16.73
N GLU A 79 14.76 -15.80 16.58
CA GLU A 79 14.99 -14.66 17.47
C GLU A 79 14.22 -13.45 16.94
N VAL A 80 13.28 -12.90 17.72
CA VAL A 80 12.48 -11.72 17.33
C VAL A 80 12.80 -10.57 18.29
N LEU A 81 13.40 -9.50 17.77
CA LEU A 81 13.81 -8.32 18.51
C LEU A 81 12.89 -7.14 18.12
N LEU A 82 11.97 -6.78 19.01
CA LEU A 82 11.07 -5.65 18.85
C LEU A 82 11.59 -4.42 19.60
N GLY A 83 11.30 -3.22 19.08
CA GLY A 83 11.83 -1.97 19.63
C GLY A 83 13.36 -1.84 19.51
N ALA A 84 13.98 -2.61 18.62
CA ALA A 84 15.41 -2.66 18.40
C ALA A 84 15.76 -2.04 17.04
N GLY A 85 16.71 -1.10 17.04
CA GLY A 85 17.24 -0.50 15.82
C GLY A 85 18.56 -1.12 15.40
N VAL A 86 18.80 -1.16 14.09
CA VAL A 86 20.10 -1.51 13.51
C VAL A 86 20.85 -0.23 13.18
N ARG A 87 21.95 -0.01 13.87
CA ARG A 87 22.79 1.18 13.76
C ARG A 87 23.73 1.13 12.54
N ARG A 88 24.29 -0.06 12.24
CA ARG A 88 25.30 -0.23 11.19
C ARG A 88 25.35 -1.66 10.67
N ILE A 89 25.69 -1.81 9.39
CA ILE A 89 26.07 -3.07 8.73
C ILE A 89 27.59 -3.09 8.54
N ASP A 90 28.26 -4.14 9.02
CA ASP A 90 29.67 -4.42 8.73
C ASP A 90 29.74 -5.54 7.67
N ARG A 91 29.81 -5.14 6.41
CA ARG A 91 29.83 -6.05 5.25
C ARG A 91 31.04 -6.98 5.25
N ALA A 92 32.20 -6.46 5.66
CA ALA A 92 33.45 -7.24 5.63
C ALA A 92 33.43 -8.39 6.66
N ARG A 93 32.71 -8.21 7.78
CA ARG A 93 32.56 -9.24 8.81
C ARG A 93 31.22 -9.97 8.73
N GLN A 94 30.35 -9.60 7.80
CA GLN A 94 28.97 -10.11 7.72
C GLN A 94 28.25 -10.02 9.06
N GLN A 95 28.20 -8.83 9.62
CA GLN A 95 27.61 -8.55 10.93
C GLN A 95 26.78 -7.25 10.91
N ILE A 96 25.74 -7.21 11.72
CA ILE A 96 25.03 -5.97 12.04
C ILE A 96 25.31 -5.57 13.48
N LEU A 97 25.33 -4.27 13.74
CA LEU A 97 25.43 -3.67 15.07
C LEU A 97 24.08 -3.05 15.42
N LEU A 98 23.50 -3.47 16.54
CA LEU A 98 22.27 -2.90 17.09
C LEU A 98 22.54 -1.60 17.87
N ASP A 99 21.48 -0.85 18.19
CA ASP A 99 21.58 0.41 18.94
C ASP A 99 22.07 0.19 20.39
N ASP A 100 21.80 -0.98 20.97
CA ASP A 100 22.26 -1.39 22.30
C ASP A 100 23.74 -1.86 22.33
N GLY A 101 24.40 -1.86 21.17
CA GLY A 101 25.79 -2.31 21.02
C GLY A 101 25.94 -3.81 20.79
N THR A 102 24.87 -4.60 20.76
CA THR A 102 24.96 -6.02 20.43
C THR A 102 25.22 -6.25 18.95
N VAL A 103 25.90 -7.37 18.65
CA VAL A 103 26.28 -7.75 17.29
C VAL A 103 25.56 -9.04 16.89
N ARG A 104 25.03 -9.09 15.67
CA ARG A 104 24.44 -10.31 15.09
C ARG A 104 25.15 -10.63 13.77
N PRO A 105 25.75 -11.81 13.63
CA PRO A 105 26.31 -12.27 12.38
C PRO A 105 25.21 -12.78 11.45
N TYR A 106 25.44 -12.66 10.15
CA TYR A 106 24.54 -13.19 9.12
C TYR A 106 25.31 -13.93 8.00
N ASP A 107 24.66 -14.89 7.39
CA ASP A 107 25.05 -15.49 6.11
C ASP A 107 24.26 -14.84 4.98
N ARG A 108 22.99 -14.46 5.26
CA ARG A 108 22.16 -13.60 4.38
C ARG A 108 21.48 -12.51 5.21
N LEU A 109 21.50 -11.28 4.69
CA LEU A 109 20.85 -10.12 5.29
C LEU A 109 19.75 -9.60 4.37
N VAL A 110 18.53 -9.51 4.86
CA VAL A 110 17.37 -8.97 4.12
C VAL A 110 16.98 -7.62 4.71
N LEU A 111 17.11 -6.57 3.91
CA LEU A 111 16.66 -5.23 4.26
C LEU A 111 15.20 -5.07 3.84
N ALA A 112 14.30 -5.04 4.82
CA ALA A 112 12.87 -4.80 4.67
C ALA A 112 12.44 -3.55 5.46
N THR A 113 13.29 -2.52 5.43
CA THR A 113 13.19 -1.29 6.25
C THR A 113 12.01 -0.39 5.85
N GLY A 114 11.41 -0.65 4.68
CA GLY A 114 10.22 0.05 4.22
C GLY A 114 10.46 1.52 3.90
N ALA A 115 9.45 2.35 4.18
CA ALA A 115 9.51 3.79 3.95
C ALA A 115 9.06 4.57 5.19
N ARG A 116 9.49 5.82 5.28
CA ARG A 116 9.07 6.79 6.30
C ARG A 116 8.17 7.87 5.69
N PRO A 117 7.31 8.53 6.48
CA PRO A 117 6.54 9.66 6.00
C PRO A 117 7.45 10.82 5.59
N VAL A 118 7.02 11.57 4.60
CA VAL A 118 7.63 12.85 4.24
C VAL A 118 7.09 13.91 5.20
N ILE A 119 8.00 14.50 5.99
CA ILE A 119 7.70 15.67 6.81
C ILE A 119 8.04 16.90 5.96
N PRO A 120 7.05 17.73 5.59
CA PRO A 120 7.31 18.91 4.78
C PRO A 120 8.07 19.97 5.61
N TYR A 121 8.85 20.81 4.91
CA TYR A 121 9.47 21.95 5.55
C TYR A 121 8.41 23.03 5.82
N LEU A 122 8.03 23.17 7.08
CA LEU A 122 7.08 24.18 7.56
C LEU A 122 7.67 24.87 8.78
N ALA A 123 7.46 26.18 8.90
CA ALA A 123 7.83 26.89 10.12
C ALA A 123 7.09 26.27 11.34
N GLY A 124 7.84 25.92 12.39
CA GLY A 124 7.27 25.25 13.57
C GLY A 124 7.31 23.72 13.53
N LEU A 125 7.80 23.09 12.47
CA LEU A 125 8.14 21.67 12.45
C LEU A 125 9.65 21.46 12.59
N ASN A 126 10.04 20.33 13.19
CA ASN A 126 11.44 19.89 13.15
C ASN A 126 11.77 19.43 11.71
N PRO A 127 12.77 20.03 11.06
CA PRO A 127 13.13 19.70 9.69
C PRO A 127 13.96 18.41 9.55
N ASP A 128 14.41 17.78 10.65
CA ASP A 128 15.19 16.53 10.58
C ASP A 128 14.34 15.37 10.03
N PRO A 129 14.56 14.94 8.78
CA PRO A 129 13.77 13.88 8.17
C PRO A 129 14.07 12.49 8.73
N LEU A 130 15.17 12.32 9.47
CA LEU A 130 15.59 11.04 10.05
C LEU A 130 14.99 10.84 11.44
N HIS A 131 14.90 11.93 12.21
CA HIS A 131 14.42 11.93 13.59
C HIS A 131 13.40 13.06 13.78
N PRO A 132 12.23 12.99 13.12
CA PRO A 132 11.24 14.04 13.22
C PRO A 132 10.65 14.07 14.64
N ALA A 133 11.04 15.06 15.42
CA ALA A 133 10.34 15.39 16.66
C ALA A 133 9.13 16.25 16.30
N LEU A 134 7.97 15.60 16.11
CA LEU A 134 6.73 16.33 15.81
C LEU A 134 6.18 16.97 17.07
N PRO A 135 5.67 18.21 16.99
CA PRO A 135 4.99 18.86 18.11
C PRO A 135 3.75 18.06 18.55
N ALA A 136 3.31 18.27 19.80
CA ALA A 136 2.04 17.74 20.26
C ALA A 136 0.90 18.19 19.32
N GLY A 137 -0.02 17.31 19.00
CA GLY A 137 -1.08 17.60 18.03
C GLY A 137 -0.66 17.50 16.55
N VAL A 138 0.53 16.97 16.25
CA VAL A 138 0.97 16.68 14.87
C VAL A 138 1.36 15.21 14.74
N THR A 139 0.89 14.54 13.69
CA THR A 139 1.19 13.12 13.39
C THR A 139 1.29 12.89 11.88
N ALA A 140 1.87 11.78 11.47
CA ALA A 140 2.08 11.45 10.05
C ALA A 140 1.21 10.28 9.54
N LEU A 141 0.41 9.65 10.39
CA LEU A 141 -0.44 8.49 10.11
C LEU A 141 0.28 7.36 9.35
N ARG A 142 1.32 6.83 9.96
CA ARG A 142 2.13 5.75 9.38
C ARG A 142 2.13 4.48 10.23
N ASP A 143 2.00 4.62 11.54
CA ASP A 143 2.10 3.52 12.50
C ASP A 143 0.95 3.52 13.51
N LEU A 144 0.98 2.56 14.45
CA LEU A 144 -0.05 2.42 15.48
C LEU A 144 0.01 3.54 16.54
N ALA A 145 1.14 4.20 16.71
CA ALA A 145 1.22 5.37 17.58
C ALA A 145 0.47 6.56 16.97
N ASP A 146 0.64 6.77 15.67
CA ASP A 146 -0.12 7.75 14.89
C ASP A 146 -1.63 7.46 14.92
N ALA A 147 -2.02 6.18 14.78
CA ALA A 147 -3.41 5.75 14.88
C ALA A 147 -4.03 6.09 16.24
N ARG A 148 -3.28 5.94 17.35
CA ARG A 148 -3.75 6.34 18.70
C ARG A 148 -4.00 7.85 18.79
N ALA A 149 -3.14 8.66 18.19
CA ALA A 149 -3.33 10.12 18.14
C ALA A 149 -4.61 10.47 17.36
N LEU A 150 -4.81 9.89 16.19
CA LEU A 150 -6.03 10.06 15.39
C LEU A 150 -7.28 9.63 16.18
N ARG A 151 -7.21 8.46 16.83
CA ARG A 151 -8.30 7.91 17.64
C ARG A 151 -8.79 8.87 18.71
N SER A 152 -7.88 9.52 19.43
CA SER A 152 -8.20 10.46 20.49
C SER A 152 -9.02 11.66 20.00
N VAL A 153 -8.81 12.10 18.75
CA VAL A 153 -9.56 13.22 18.15
C VAL A 153 -10.91 12.75 17.61
N VAL A 154 -10.96 11.61 16.96
CA VAL A 154 -12.19 11.05 16.39
C VAL A 154 -13.21 10.73 17.49
N GLU A 155 -12.80 10.12 18.61
CA GLU A 155 -13.69 9.79 19.73
C GLU A 155 -14.39 11.01 20.35
N ARG A 156 -13.71 12.15 20.40
CA ARG A 156 -14.32 13.41 20.89
C ARG A 156 -14.98 14.25 19.79
N ARG A 157 -15.02 13.73 18.54
CA ARG A 157 -15.53 14.44 17.35
C ARG A 157 -14.85 15.80 17.14
N GLY A 158 -13.55 15.82 17.37
CA GLY A 158 -12.72 17.01 17.29
C GLY A 158 -12.45 17.49 15.86
N ASP A 159 -11.62 18.51 15.76
CA ASP A 159 -11.20 19.12 14.49
C ASP A 159 -9.92 18.48 13.97
N LEU A 160 -10.02 17.82 12.81
CA LEU A 160 -8.92 17.15 12.15
C LEU A 160 -8.49 17.94 10.92
N VAL A 161 -7.22 18.33 10.83
CA VAL A 161 -6.61 18.92 9.65
C VAL A 161 -5.70 17.89 9.00
N ILE A 162 -5.92 17.60 7.71
CA ILE A 162 -5.07 16.69 6.92
C ILE A 162 -4.33 17.50 5.88
N LEU A 163 -3.02 17.50 5.92
CA LEU A 163 -2.17 18.13 4.91
C LEU A 163 -1.76 17.09 3.87
N GLY A 164 -2.33 17.23 2.68
CA GLY A 164 -2.10 16.35 1.53
C GLY A 164 -3.40 15.77 0.96
N GLY A 165 -3.55 15.88 -0.37
CA GLY A 165 -4.72 15.36 -1.12
C GLY A 165 -4.45 14.02 -1.81
N GLY A 166 -3.53 13.20 -1.27
CA GLY A 166 -3.25 11.84 -1.73
C GLY A 166 -4.22 10.81 -1.15
N ILE A 167 -4.20 9.58 -1.68
CA ILE A 167 -5.16 8.50 -1.33
C ILE A 167 -5.26 8.28 0.17
N LEU A 168 -4.14 8.05 0.85
CA LEU A 168 -4.14 7.76 2.29
C LEU A 168 -4.75 8.89 3.13
N GLY A 169 -4.46 10.16 2.75
CA GLY A 169 -5.06 11.33 3.41
C GLY A 169 -6.56 11.41 3.18
N LEU A 170 -7.03 11.10 1.97
CA LEU A 170 -8.45 11.11 1.63
C LEU A 170 -9.22 9.96 2.29
N GLU A 171 -8.64 8.76 2.36
CA GLU A 171 -9.22 7.62 3.07
C GLU A 171 -9.36 7.92 4.57
N ALA A 172 -8.31 8.47 5.19
CA ALA A 172 -8.36 8.89 6.59
C ALA A 172 -9.40 10.00 6.82
N ALA A 173 -9.48 10.97 5.88
CA ALA A 173 -10.45 12.06 5.94
C ALA A 173 -11.89 11.54 5.91
N LEU A 174 -12.21 10.68 4.96
CA LEU A 174 -13.53 10.09 4.81
C LEU A 174 -13.87 9.22 6.01
N ALA A 175 -12.95 8.36 6.44
CA ALA A 175 -13.16 7.50 7.59
C ALA A 175 -13.43 8.31 8.87
N ALA A 176 -12.66 9.37 9.14
CA ALA A 176 -12.85 10.21 10.31
C ALA A 176 -14.16 11.03 10.24
N ALA A 177 -14.49 11.55 9.05
CA ALA A 177 -15.75 12.29 8.85
C ALA A 177 -16.99 11.39 9.07
N GLU A 178 -16.96 10.15 8.59
CA GLU A 178 -18.03 9.17 8.80
C GLU A 178 -18.22 8.84 10.29
N GLU A 179 -17.16 8.88 11.10
CA GLU A 179 -17.24 8.68 12.56
C GLU A 179 -17.56 10.00 13.32
N GLY A 180 -17.81 11.09 12.59
CA GLY A 180 -18.32 12.35 13.13
C GLY A 180 -17.28 13.39 13.50
N ALA A 181 -16.00 13.21 13.16
CA ALA A 181 -14.98 14.24 13.28
C ALA A 181 -15.20 15.37 12.24
N ARG A 182 -14.82 16.60 12.58
CA ARG A 182 -14.83 17.72 11.62
C ARG A 182 -13.52 17.76 10.87
N VAL A 183 -13.55 17.37 9.59
CA VAL A 183 -12.34 17.15 8.81
C VAL A 183 -12.12 18.25 7.77
N THR A 184 -10.91 18.79 7.74
CA THR A 184 -10.44 19.71 6.70
C THR A 184 -9.20 19.12 6.02
N VAL A 185 -9.26 18.90 4.70
CA VAL A 185 -8.13 18.51 3.88
C VAL A 185 -7.55 19.74 3.19
N VAL A 186 -6.26 19.98 3.38
CA VAL A 186 -5.50 21.08 2.76
C VAL A 186 -4.56 20.50 1.72
N HIS A 187 -4.61 20.97 0.47
CA HIS A 187 -3.72 20.54 -0.59
C HIS A 187 -3.43 21.65 -1.60
N HIS A 188 -2.27 21.56 -2.26
CA HIS A 188 -1.78 22.60 -3.17
C HIS A 188 -2.37 22.53 -4.59
N GLY A 189 -2.92 21.39 -4.99
CA GLY A 189 -3.57 21.24 -6.30
C GLY A 189 -4.96 21.85 -6.33
N ASP A 190 -5.52 22.05 -7.51
CA ASP A 190 -6.88 22.57 -7.70
C ASP A 190 -7.95 21.60 -7.20
N TYR A 191 -7.64 20.31 -7.24
CA TYR A 191 -8.48 19.20 -6.74
C TYR A 191 -7.61 18.09 -6.12
N PRO A 192 -8.19 17.21 -5.30
CA PRO A 192 -7.49 16.06 -4.74
C PRO A 192 -6.99 15.11 -5.84
N LEU A 193 -5.88 14.41 -5.58
CA LEU A 193 -5.23 13.51 -6.54
C LEU A 193 -4.76 14.17 -7.86
N ALA A 194 -4.54 15.48 -7.89
CA ALA A 194 -4.23 16.26 -9.10
C ALA A 194 -3.01 15.77 -9.92
N ARG A 195 -2.15 14.91 -9.35
CA ARG A 195 -1.03 14.29 -10.08
C ARG A 195 -1.41 13.02 -10.83
N THR A 196 -2.59 12.47 -10.56
CA THR A 196 -2.97 11.13 -11.05
C THR A 196 -4.35 11.08 -11.70
N ILE A 197 -5.24 12.00 -11.34
CA ILE A 197 -6.59 12.12 -11.91
C ILE A 197 -6.67 13.32 -12.85
N ASP A 198 -7.50 13.25 -13.88
CA ASP A 198 -7.74 14.37 -14.76
C ASP A 198 -8.69 15.43 -14.13
N ASP A 199 -8.81 16.61 -14.77
CA ASP A 199 -9.60 17.74 -14.25
C ASP A 199 -11.07 17.37 -14.02
N GLY A 200 -11.70 16.65 -14.95
CA GLY A 200 -13.09 16.23 -14.82
C GLY A 200 -13.33 15.30 -13.63
N GLY A 201 -12.54 14.23 -13.55
CA GLY A 201 -12.59 13.28 -12.43
C GLY A 201 -12.23 13.93 -11.09
N GLY A 202 -11.24 14.82 -11.08
CA GLY A 202 -10.80 15.53 -9.87
C GLY A 202 -11.88 16.46 -9.30
N ARG A 203 -12.63 17.17 -10.17
CA ARG A 203 -13.76 18.02 -9.75
C ARG A 203 -14.93 17.20 -9.22
N VAL A 204 -15.25 16.07 -9.84
CA VAL A 204 -16.30 15.16 -9.37
C VAL A 204 -15.90 14.57 -8.02
N LEU A 205 -14.66 14.11 -7.88
CA LEU A 205 -14.11 13.62 -6.62
C LEU A 205 -14.18 14.68 -5.50
N ALA A 206 -13.79 15.92 -5.80
CA ALA A 206 -13.86 17.03 -4.83
C ALA A 206 -15.30 17.32 -4.39
N SER A 207 -16.27 17.25 -5.31
CA SER A 207 -17.69 17.39 -4.98
C SER A 207 -18.18 16.26 -4.08
N ALA A 208 -17.81 15.02 -4.42
CA ALA A 208 -18.18 13.84 -3.62
C ALA A 208 -17.57 13.87 -2.20
N LEU A 209 -16.34 14.33 -2.05
CA LEU A 209 -15.71 14.52 -0.73
C LEU A 209 -16.49 15.54 0.13
N ARG A 210 -16.88 16.69 -0.47
CA ARG A 210 -17.66 17.72 0.23
C ARG A 210 -19.04 17.22 0.64
N SER A 211 -19.72 16.45 -0.21
CA SER A 211 -21.02 15.86 0.12
C SER A 211 -20.97 14.88 1.29
N GLN A 212 -19.77 14.32 1.56
CA GLN A 212 -19.50 13.43 2.70
C GLN A 212 -18.96 14.17 3.94
N GLY A 213 -19.07 15.51 3.97
CA GLY A 213 -18.70 16.31 5.14
C GLY A 213 -17.22 16.67 5.23
N VAL A 214 -16.41 16.36 4.22
CA VAL A 214 -14.99 16.75 4.19
C VAL A 214 -14.87 18.17 3.62
N ARG A 215 -14.34 19.10 4.42
CA ARG A 215 -13.99 20.43 3.95
C ARG A 215 -12.69 20.38 3.15
N LEU A 216 -12.67 20.93 1.94
CA LEU A 216 -11.49 21.02 1.09
C LEU A 216 -10.97 22.47 1.03
N VAL A 217 -9.68 22.63 1.27
CA VAL A 217 -8.91 23.86 1.05
C VAL A 217 -7.90 23.55 -0.06
N SER A 218 -8.33 23.83 -1.30
CA SER A 218 -7.58 23.56 -2.53
C SER A 218 -6.76 24.77 -2.95
N GLY A 219 -5.70 24.57 -3.77
CA GLY A 219 -4.84 25.63 -4.30
C GLY A 219 -4.05 26.35 -3.23
N ALA A 220 -3.92 25.80 -2.03
CA ALA A 220 -3.28 26.43 -0.88
C ALA A 220 -1.99 25.71 -0.50
N LYS A 221 -0.94 26.48 -0.21
CA LYS A 221 0.35 25.97 0.24
C LYS A 221 0.50 26.24 1.73
N ALA A 222 0.70 25.17 2.50
CA ALA A 222 1.05 25.29 3.91
C ALA A 222 2.46 25.86 4.04
N VAL A 223 2.66 26.81 4.95
CA VAL A 223 3.96 27.49 5.19
C VAL A 223 4.41 27.41 6.64
N GLY A 224 3.53 27.11 7.59
CA GLY A 224 3.91 27.01 8.99
C GLY A 224 2.80 26.52 9.88
N LEU A 225 3.11 26.33 11.16
CA LEU A 225 2.20 25.93 12.22
C LEU A 225 2.07 27.05 13.25
N GLU A 226 0.90 27.18 13.85
CA GLU A 226 0.66 27.92 15.07
C GLU A 226 0.58 26.95 16.23
N HIS A 227 1.05 27.38 17.40
CA HIS A 227 1.08 26.59 18.63
C HIS A 227 0.48 27.39 19.78
N ASP A 228 -0.02 26.70 20.78
CA ASP A 228 -0.37 27.31 22.06
C ASP A 228 0.88 27.52 22.95
N ASP A 229 0.66 28.05 24.15
CA ASP A 229 1.73 28.33 25.13
C ASP A 229 2.44 27.05 25.60
N ALA A 230 1.84 25.87 25.44
CA ALA A 230 2.43 24.58 25.74
C ALA A 230 3.19 23.97 24.56
N GLY A 231 3.20 24.63 23.39
CA GLY A 231 3.83 24.15 22.17
C GLY A 231 3.01 23.14 21.39
N ALA A 232 1.73 22.94 21.72
CA ALA A 232 0.86 22.05 20.96
C ALA A 232 0.27 22.76 19.73
N PHE A 233 0.06 22.01 18.66
CA PHE A 233 -0.55 22.49 17.42
C PHE A 233 -1.95 23.08 17.65
N THR A 234 -2.22 24.25 17.06
CA THR A 234 -3.53 24.90 17.08
C THR A 234 -4.06 25.25 15.70
N ALA A 235 -3.18 25.57 14.75
CA ALA A 235 -3.60 25.87 13.37
C ALA A 235 -2.47 25.65 12.36
N LEU A 236 -2.85 25.33 11.12
CA LEU A 236 -1.99 25.32 9.95
C LEU A 236 -2.07 26.70 9.25
N ARG A 237 -0.94 27.35 9.05
CA ARG A 237 -0.83 28.64 8.36
C ARG A 237 -0.56 28.40 6.87
N LEU A 238 -1.33 29.09 6.03
CA LEU A 238 -1.24 29.03 4.58
C LEU A 238 -0.50 30.23 4.02
N ASP A 239 -0.03 30.14 2.78
CA ASP A 239 0.74 31.18 2.06
C ASP A 239 -0.07 32.46 1.77
N ASP A 240 -1.41 32.35 1.74
CA ASP A 240 -2.32 33.50 1.62
C ASP A 240 -2.71 34.14 2.97
N GLY A 241 -2.10 33.69 4.06
CA GLY A 241 -2.33 34.20 5.42
C GLY A 241 -3.52 33.57 6.15
N ARG A 242 -4.31 32.70 5.51
CA ARG A 242 -5.38 31.96 6.19
C ARG A 242 -4.83 31.01 7.24
N LEU A 243 -5.58 30.83 8.31
CA LEU A 243 -5.33 29.81 9.34
C LEU A 243 -6.40 28.73 9.26
N VAL A 244 -5.97 27.47 9.31
CA VAL A 244 -6.85 26.30 9.40
C VAL A 244 -6.65 25.68 10.77
N SER A 245 -7.55 25.99 11.71
CA SER A 245 -7.49 25.50 13.08
C SER A 245 -7.88 24.04 13.18
N GLY A 246 -7.30 23.32 14.15
CA GLY A 246 -7.61 21.93 14.43
C GLY A 246 -6.99 21.43 15.74
N ASP A 247 -7.49 20.31 16.21
CA ASP A 247 -6.97 19.60 17.38
C ASP A 247 -5.80 18.67 17.03
N LEU A 248 -5.75 18.22 15.76
CA LEU A 248 -4.71 17.34 15.24
C LEU A 248 -4.41 17.69 13.78
N LEU A 249 -3.14 17.83 13.45
CA LEU A 249 -2.63 17.87 12.08
C LEU A 249 -2.09 16.51 11.69
N VAL A 250 -2.63 15.93 10.61
CA VAL A 250 -2.12 14.72 9.98
C VAL A 250 -1.34 15.08 8.72
N LEU A 251 -0.04 14.75 8.70
CA LEU A 251 0.83 14.94 7.55
C LEU A 251 0.69 13.75 6.59
N SER A 252 0.03 13.94 5.45
CA SER A 252 -0.13 12.95 4.39
C SER A 252 0.55 13.41 3.09
N CYS A 253 1.85 13.76 3.22
CA CYS A 253 2.65 14.37 2.16
C CYS A 253 3.44 13.36 1.31
N GLY A 254 3.12 12.08 1.41
CA GLY A 254 3.83 10.99 0.75
C GLY A 254 4.83 10.28 1.66
N VAL A 255 5.59 9.37 1.08
CA VAL A 255 6.59 8.56 1.77
C VAL A 255 7.93 8.62 1.06
N ARG A 256 9.01 8.31 1.78
CA ARG A 256 10.37 8.17 1.24
C ARG A 256 10.95 6.84 1.71
N PRO A 257 11.53 6.04 0.82
CA PRO A 257 12.24 4.80 1.17
C PRO A 257 13.30 5.01 2.25
N ARG A 258 13.45 4.04 3.15
CA ARG A 258 14.50 4.04 4.18
C ARG A 258 15.75 3.39 3.60
N VAL A 259 16.70 4.18 3.15
CA VAL A 259 17.93 3.75 2.49
C VAL A 259 19.19 4.00 3.33
N GLU A 260 19.08 4.73 4.43
CA GLU A 260 20.21 5.27 5.19
C GLU A 260 21.14 4.17 5.74
N LEU A 261 20.58 3.03 6.16
CA LEU A 261 21.36 1.90 6.65
C LEU A 261 22.19 1.26 5.53
N ALA A 262 21.61 1.15 4.32
CA ALA A 262 22.31 0.62 3.14
C ALA A 262 23.37 1.61 2.64
N GLU A 263 23.04 2.89 2.56
CA GLU A 263 23.96 3.97 2.18
C GLU A 263 25.14 4.04 3.14
N GLY A 264 24.89 3.98 4.47
CA GLY A 264 25.93 3.94 5.50
C GLY A 264 26.82 2.69 5.44
N ALA A 265 26.37 1.63 4.80
CA ALA A 265 27.14 0.41 4.51
C ALA A 265 27.88 0.47 3.16
N GLY A 266 27.76 1.57 2.41
CA GLY A 266 28.37 1.75 1.09
C GLY A 266 27.69 0.92 -0.01
N LEU A 267 26.40 0.60 0.14
CA LEU A 267 25.57 0.01 -0.91
C LEU A 267 25.02 1.12 -1.80
N PRO A 268 24.93 0.90 -3.14
CA PRO A 268 24.34 1.88 -4.04
C PRO A 268 22.84 2.09 -3.76
N VAL A 269 22.46 3.37 -3.75
CA VAL A 269 21.07 3.81 -3.56
C VAL A 269 20.70 4.86 -4.60
N ALA A 270 19.41 4.92 -4.95
CA ALA A 270 18.82 5.98 -5.75
C ALA A 270 17.51 6.43 -5.08
N SER A 271 16.35 6.20 -5.68
CA SER A 271 15.06 6.36 -4.97
C SER A 271 14.88 5.31 -3.87
N GLY A 272 15.45 4.12 -4.06
CA GLY A 272 15.52 3.01 -3.14
C GLY A 272 16.92 2.41 -3.07
N ILE A 273 17.08 1.30 -2.35
CA ILE A 273 18.28 0.48 -2.35
C ILE A 273 18.33 -0.26 -3.70
N LEU A 274 19.39 -0.05 -4.50
CA LEU A 274 19.49 -0.66 -5.80
C LEU A 274 19.73 -2.17 -5.67
N VAL A 275 18.82 -2.96 -6.23
CA VAL A 275 18.89 -4.42 -6.28
C VAL A 275 18.78 -4.93 -7.72
N ASP A 276 19.40 -6.07 -7.97
CA ASP A 276 19.27 -6.80 -9.24
C ASP A 276 17.95 -7.60 -9.30
N HIS A 277 17.76 -8.36 -10.38
CA HIS A 277 16.59 -9.24 -10.54
C HIS A 277 16.60 -10.47 -9.61
N SER A 278 17.62 -10.64 -8.78
CA SER A 278 17.63 -11.58 -7.66
C SER A 278 17.30 -10.92 -6.34
N LEU A 279 16.85 -9.67 -6.37
CA LEU A 279 16.61 -8.81 -5.21
C LEU A 279 17.85 -8.62 -4.32
N ARG A 280 19.03 -8.89 -4.88
CA ARG A 280 20.32 -8.78 -4.24
C ARG A 280 20.86 -7.37 -4.44
N ALA A 281 21.35 -6.76 -3.37
CA ALA A 281 21.91 -5.42 -3.39
C ALA A 281 23.14 -5.37 -4.33
N HIS A 282 23.26 -4.30 -5.10
CA HIS A 282 24.42 -4.11 -5.94
C HIS A 282 25.70 -4.10 -5.10
N HIS A 283 26.75 -4.72 -5.63
CA HIS A 283 28.09 -4.82 -5.03
C HIS A 283 28.14 -5.60 -3.70
N ASP A 284 27.14 -6.47 -3.44
CA ASP A 284 27.16 -7.38 -2.29
C ASP A 284 26.43 -8.71 -2.62
N GLU A 285 27.01 -9.83 -2.22
CA GLU A 285 26.47 -11.16 -2.53
C GLU A 285 25.55 -11.70 -1.42
N TYR A 286 25.57 -11.07 -0.24
CA TYR A 286 24.91 -11.56 0.97
C TYR A 286 23.77 -10.66 1.45
N ILE A 287 23.61 -9.47 0.82
CA ILE A 287 22.61 -8.48 1.22
C ILE A 287 21.53 -8.38 0.14
N TYR A 288 20.29 -8.42 0.57
CA TYR A 288 19.07 -8.32 -0.24
C TYR A 288 18.20 -7.19 0.25
N ALA A 289 17.33 -6.63 -0.61
CA ALA A 289 16.30 -5.69 -0.17
C ALA A 289 14.95 -5.99 -0.83
N ILE A 290 13.86 -5.80 -0.06
CA ILE A 290 12.48 -6.04 -0.49
C ILE A 290 11.51 -4.97 0.04
N GLY A 291 10.41 -4.78 -0.67
CA GLY A 291 9.35 -3.83 -0.33
C GLY A 291 9.69 -2.38 -0.63
N ASP A 292 9.10 -1.46 0.14
CA ASP A 292 9.18 -0.01 -0.12
C ASP A 292 10.61 0.56 -0.10
N CYS A 293 11.59 -0.15 0.43
CA CYS A 293 12.99 0.31 0.42
C CYS A 293 13.78 -0.18 -0.80
N ALA A 294 13.29 -1.17 -1.55
CA ALA A 294 13.99 -1.80 -2.67
C ALA A 294 13.65 -1.14 -4.01
N GLU A 295 14.66 -0.85 -4.81
CA GLU A 295 14.52 -0.40 -6.19
C GLU A 295 15.15 -1.44 -7.12
N VAL A 296 14.30 -2.16 -7.87
CA VAL A 296 14.77 -3.19 -8.81
C VAL A 296 15.31 -2.52 -10.07
N ARG A 297 16.63 -2.56 -10.19
CA ARG A 297 17.37 -2.05 -11.35
C ARG A 297 18.64 -2.89 -11.54
N CYS A 298 18.71 -3.66 -12.60
CA CYS A 298 19.93 -4.42 -12.88
C CYS A 298 21.06 -3.54 -13.44
N THR A 299 22.27 -4.10 -13.46
CA THR A 299 23.47 -3.39 -13.96
C THR A 299 23.61 -3.43 -15.49
N PHE A 300 22.72 -4.12 -16.20
CA PHE A 300 22.76 -4.23 -17.65
C PHE A 300 22.04 -3.04 -18.30
N PRO A 301 22.73 -2.18 -19.07
CA PRO A 301 22.15 -0.96 -19.65
C PRO A 301 20.96 -1.22 -20.59
N ASP A 302 20.99 -2.36 -21.30
CA ASP A 302 19.99 -2.72 -22.31
C ASP A 302 18.94 -3.73 -21.77
N CYS A 303 18.78 -3.83 -20.46
CA CYS A 303 17.79 -4.73 -19.89
C CYS A 303 16.38 -4.26 -20.22
N ALA A 304 15.61 -5.07 -20.95
CA ALA A 304 14.25 -4.74 -21.35
C ALA A 304 13.32 -4.54 -20.14
N ASP A 305 13.59 -5.23 -19.04
CA ASP A 305 12.77 -5.22 -17.82
C ASP A 305 13.06 -4.00 -16.90
N CYS A 306 14.19 -3.31 -17.11
CA CYS A 306 14.64 -2.16 -16.32
C CYS A 306 14.67 -0.86 -17.13
N GLN A 307 14.00 -0.79 -18.28
CA GLN A 307 13.98 0.42 -19.10
C GLN A 307 13.17 1.55 -18.42
N GLY A 308 13.78 2.74 -18.38
CA GLY A 308 13.18 3.94 -17.81
C GLY A 308 13.60 4.23 -16.36
N ASP A 309 12.95 5.21 -15.77
CA ASP A 309 13.14 5.57 -14.36
C ASP A 309 12.48 4.51 -13.47
N THR A 310 13.29 3.81 -12.70
CA THR A 310 12.80 2.84 -11.70
C THR A 310 12.61 3.53 -10.35
N ALA A 311 11.66 3.06 -9.57
CA ALA A 311 11.43 3.49 -8.20
C ALA A 311 10.72 2.37 -7.42
N PRO A 312 10.82 2.33 -6.09
CA PRO A 312 10.01 1.42 -5.28
C PRO A 312 8.52 1.64 -5.52
N SER A 313 7.75 0.57 -5.66
CA SER A 313 6.32 0.65 -6.02
C SER A 313 5.46 1.33 -4.96
N GLY A 314 5.88 1.27 -3.68
CA GLY A 314 5.11 1.80 -2.55
C GLY A 314 3.78 1.07 -2.32
N LEU A 315 3.58 -0.09 -2.94
CA LEU A 315 2.37 -0.90 -2.85
C LEU A 315 2.66 -2.24 -2.17
N ILE A 316 1.70 -2.72 -1.39
CA ILE A 316 1.85 -3.97 -0.62
C ILE A 316 1.94 -5.21 -1.52
N GLY A 317 1.18 -5.25 -2.63
CA GLY A 317 1.13 -6.40 -3.54
C GLY A 317 2.48 -6.72 -4.20
N PRO A 318 3.13 -5.76 -4.89
CA PRO A 318 4.49 -5.94 -5.39
C PRO A 318 5.48 -6.36 -4.30
N GLY A 319 5.45 -5.70 -3.13
CA GLY A 319 6.31 -6.05 -2.01
C GLY A 319 6.14 -7.50 -1.53
N TRP A 320 4.91 -8.02 -1.52
CA TRP A 320 4.65 -9.42 -1.19
C TRP A 320 5.19 -10.39 -2.25
N LYS A 321 5.07 -10.06 -3.53
CA LYS A 321 5.66 -10.86 -4.62
C LYS A 321 7.18 -10.92 -4.51
N GLN A 322 7.83 -9.79 -4.18
CA GLN A 322 9.27 -9.77 -3.90
C GLN A 322 9.63 -10.68 -2.72
N ALA A 323 8.85 -10.61 -1.64
CA ALA A 323 9.06 -11.43 -0.45
C ALA A 323 8.93 -12.93 -0.72
N GLU A 324 7.89 -13.34 -1.44
CA GLU A 324 7.64 -14.71 -1.86
C GLU A 324 8.78 -15.24 -2.72
N TRP A 325 9.10 -14.51 -3.79
CA TRP A 325 10.15 -14.91 -4.71
C TRP A 325 11.51 -15.06 -4.01
N LEU A 326 11.88 -14.08 -3.15
CA LEU A 326 13.14 -14.13 -2.43
C LEU A 326 13.19 -15.30 -1.44
N ALA A 327 12.13 -15.53 -0.67
CA ALA A 327 12.07 -16.63 0.29
C ALA A 327 12.13 -18.00 -0.41
N GLU A 328 11.40 -18.18 -1.51
CA GLU A 328 11.48 -19.40 -2.32
C GLU A 328 12.90 -19.63 -2.88
N SER A 329 13.60 -18.55 -3.27
CA SER A 329 15.00 -18.66 -3.73
C SER A 329 15.96 -19.09 -2.62
N PHE A 330 15.68 -18.76 -1.37
CA PHE A 330 16.46 -19.19 -0.21
C PHE A 330 16.23 -20.67 0.13
N VAL A 331 14.97 -21.13 0.04
CA VAL A 331 14.59 -22.54 0.30
C VAL A 331 15.19 -23.47 -0.75
N ALA A 332 15.20 -23.06 -2.01
CA ALA A 332 15.66 -23.92 -3.12
C ALA A 332 17.18 -24.16 -3.15
N ASP A 333 17.98 -23.43 -2.35
CA ASP A 333 19.48 -23.43 -2.34
C ASP A 333 20.13 -23.21 -3.73
N VAL A 334 19.30 -23.02 -4.74
CA VAL A 334 19.67 -22.73 -6.11
C VAL A 334 18.62 -21.77 -6.64
N VAL A 335 18.99 -20.51 -6.84
CA VAL A 335 18.19 -19.68 -7.77
C VAL A 335 18.15 -20.48 -9.07
N PRO A 336 16.98 -20.98 -9.53
CA PRO A 336 16.95 -21.78 -10.74
C PRO A 336 17.68 -21.03 -11.85
N THR A 337 18.62 -21.68 -12.55
CA THR A 337 19.44 -21.02 -13.57
C THR A 337 18.49 -20.36 -14.58
N GLY A 338 18.46 -19.01 -14.62
CA GLY A 338 17.51 -18.23 -15.43
C GLY A 338 16.28 -17.68 -14.71
N SER A 339 16.04 -18.02 -13.43
CA SER A 339 14.97 -17.38 -12.63
C SER A 339 15.34 -15.93 -12.31
N ARG A 340 14.46 -15.01 -12.66
CA ARG A 340 14.60 -13.58 -12.41
C ARG A 340 13.29 -13.05 -11.83
N TYR A 341 13.39 -12.29 -10.76
CA TYR A 341 12.26 -11.45 -10.36
C TYR A 341 12.13 -10.33 -11.40
N VAL A 342 11.02 -10.33 -12.07
CA VAL A 342 10.65 -9.22 -12.97
C VAL A 342 9.45 -8.55 -12.33
N GLU A 343 9.65 -7.30 -11.93
CA GLU A 343 8.52 -6.50 -11.47
C GLU A 343 7.57 -6.31 -12.65
N ALA A 344 6.32 -6.71 -12.48
CA ALA A 344 5.34 -6.54 -13.55
C ALA A 344 5.20 -5.04 -13.83
N VAL A 345 5.57 -4.62 -15.04
CA VAL A 345 5.54 -3.21 -15.51
C VAL A 345 4.08 -2.77 -15.79
N LEU A 346 3.12 -3.28 -15.04
CA LEU A 346 1.76 -2.74 -15.11
C LEU A 346 1.75 -1.43 -14.31
N PRO A 347 1.31 -0.33 -14.94
CA PRO A 347 1.13 0.92 -14.23
C PRO A 347 0.27 0.69 -13.00
N PRO A 348 0.62 1.29 -11.85
CA PRO A 348 -0.10 1.05 -10.62
C PRO A 348 -1.57 1.42 -10.76
N VAL A 349 -2.45 0.55 -10.29
CA VAL A 349 -3.87 0.86 -10.12
C VAL A 349 -4.05 1.52 -8.76
N LEU A 350 -4.40 2.79 -8.77
CA LEU A 350 -4.68 3.56 -7.57
C LEU A 350 -6.18 3.49 -7.26
N MET A 351 -6.53 3.05 -6.07
CA MET A 351 -7.91 2.91 -5.63
C MET A 351 -8.14 3.69 -4.34
N LEU A 352 -9.05 4.65 -4.37
CA LEU A 352 -9.62 5.27 -3.17
C LEU A 352 -10.85 4.46 -2.77
N LYS A 353 -10.85 3.90 -1.57
CA LYS A 353 -11.94 3.07 -1.06
C LYS A 353 -12.51 3.66 0.23
N ALA A 354 -13.73 4.12 0.16
CA ALA A 354 -14.51 4.51 1.33
C ALA A 354 -15.92 3.91 1.21
N ARG A 355 -16.64 3.86 2.30
CA ARG A 355 -17.99 3.22 2.33
C ARG A 355 -18.96 3.78 1.30
N ARG A 356 -18.80 5.06 0.91
CA ARG A 356 -19.72 5.77 0.03
C ARG A 356 -19.04 6.46 -1.15
N LEU A 357 -17.77 6.20 -1.37
CA LEU A 357 -17.01 6.83 -2.43
C LEU A 357 -15.91 5.88 -2.91
N ASP A 358 -16.02 5.50 -4.17
CA ASP A 358 -15.00 4.74 -4.88
C ASP A 358 -14.39 5.62 -5.97
N ALA A 359 -13.07 5.61 -6.06
CA ALA A 359 -12.38 6.18 -7.20
C ALA A 359 -11.23 5.25 -7.61
N VAL A 360 -11.07 5.05 -8.90
CA VAL A 360 -10.02 4.24 -9.49
C VAL A 360 -9.33 5.04 -10.57
N VAL A 361 -8.00 5.01 -10.55
CA VAL A 361 -7.14 5.59 -11.59
C VAL A 361 -6.06 4.58 -11.96
N ALA A 362 -5.86 4.34 -13.25
CA ALA A 362 -4.79 3.48 -13.74
C ALA A 362 -4.24 4.01 -15.07
N GLY A 363 -2.95 3.75 -15.32
CA GLY A 363 -2.28 4.11 -16.57
C GLY A 363 -2.29 5.60 -16.88
N ASP A 364 -2.12 5.93 -18.16
CA ASP A 364 -2.13 7.31 -18.66
C ASP A 364 -3.52 7.69 -19.19
N ALA A 365 -4.25 8.48 -18.42
CA ALA A 365 -5.55 9.02 -18.77
C ALA A 365 -5.49 10.50 -19.21
N SER A 366 -4.30 11.02 -19.56
CA SER A 366 -4.08 12.45 -19.88
C SER A 366 -4.65 12.87 -21.25
N ALA A 367 -4.88 11.92 -22.19
CA ALA A 367 -5.35 12.23 -23.52
C ALA A 367 -6.63 13.10 -23.52
N ASP A 368 -6.62 14.16 -24.33
CA ASP A 368 -7.77 15.07 -24.47
C ASP A 368 -8.89 14.39 -25.26
N PRO A 369 -10.13 14.28 -24.71
CA PRO A 369 -11.25 13.65 -25.42
C PRO A 369 -11.70 14.42 -26.68
N TRP A 370 -11.31 15.66 -26.83
CA TRP A 370 -11.72 16.55 -27.93
C TRP A 370 -10.62 16.75 -28.98
N ALA A 371 -9.40 16.30 -28.70
CA ALA A 371 -8.30 16.36 -29.66
C ALA A 371 -8.40 15.25 -30.71
N ALA A 372 -7.90 15.51 -31.90
CA ALA A 372 -7.67 14.48 -32.91
C ALA A 372 -6.41 13.67 -32.53
N HIS A 373 -6.52 12.36 -32.63
CA HIS A 373 -5.42 11.44 -32.34
C HIS A 373 -5.18 10.56 -33.57
N ASP A 374 -3.96 10.62 -34.14
CA ASP A 374 -3.59 9.91 -35.38
C ASP A 374 -2.90 8.56 -35.11
N ASP A 375 -2.63 8.24 -33.82
CA ASP A 375 -1.85 7.07 -33.38
C ASP A 375 -2.72 5.87 -32.91
N GLY A 376 -4.00 5.86 -33.29
CA GLY A 376 -4.96 4.85 -32.85
C GLY A 376 -5.48 5.06 -31.41
N THR A 377 -5.14 6.19 -30.79
CA THR A 377 -5.71 6.58 -29.51
C THR A 377 -7.17 7.00 -29.66
N ALA A 378 -8.01 6.55 -28.75
CA ALA A 378 -9.40 6.98 -28.66
C ALA A 378 -9.80 7.19 -27.21
N VAL A 379 -10.60 8.22 -26.95
CA VAL A 379 -11.07 8.56 -25.60
C VAL A 379 -12.59 8.41 -25.54
N ALA A 380 -13.07 7.71 -24.52
CA ALA A 380 -14.48 7.70 -24.17
C ALA A 380 -14.65 8.37 -22.80
N LEU A 381 -15.58 9.30 -22.71
CA LEU A 381 -15.87 10.09 -21.53
C LEU A 381 -17.35 10.01 -21.21
N TRP A 382 -17.68 9.80 -19.95
CA TRP A 382 -19.01 9.96 -19.39
C TRP A 382 -18.92 10.70 -18.06
N ALA A 383 -19.85 11.62 -17.81
CA ALA A 383 -19.87 12.38 -16.58
C ALA A 383 -21.30 12.71 -16.16
N ASP A 384 -21.63 12.45 -14.90
CA ASP A 384 -22.79 12.98 -14.19
C ASP A 384 -22.35 13.58 -12.86
N PRO A 385 -21.90 14.85 -12.86
CA PRO A 385 -21.39 15.49 -11.65
C PRO A 385 -22.43 15.63 -10.53
N GLN A 386 -23.73 15.66 -10.86
CA GLN A 386 -24.80 15.75 -9.88
C GLN A 386 -24.97 14.44 -9.11
N GLN A 387 -24.77 13.31 -9.78
CA GLN A 387 -24.78 11.99 -9.16
C GLN A 387 -23.38 11.59 -8.61
N GLY A 388 -22.38 12.45 -8.77
CA GLY A 388 -21.02 12.17 -8.32
C GLY A 388 -20.31 11.08 -9.14
N SER A 389 -20.68 10.92 -10.41
CA SER A 389 -20.18 9.84 -11.26
C SER A 389 -19.37 10.39 -12.44
N TYR A 390 -18.23 9.73 -12.72
CA TYR A 390 -17.33 10.07 -13.81
C TYR A 390 -16.59 8.82 -14.28
N ALA A 391 -16.48 8.65 -15.61
CA ALA A 391 -15.62 7.63 -16.22
C ALA A 391 -14.93 8.18 -17.45
N LYS A 392 -13.61 8.01 -17.52
CA LYS A 392 -12.78 8.28 -18.68
C LYS A 392 -11.96 7.05 -19.01
N MET A 393 -11.99 6.64 -20.26
CA MET A 393 -11.26 5.50 -20.81
C MET A 393 -10.39 6.00 -21.95
N VAL A 394 -9.10 5.81 -21.87
CA VAL A 394 -8.13 6.08 -22.94
C VAL A 394 -7.68 4.75 -23.49
N THR A 395 -7.87 4.51 -24.78
CA THR A 395 -7.49 3.27 -25.46
C THR A 395 -6.53 3.56 -26.60
N ARG A 396 -5.65 2.60 -26.91
CA ARG A 396 -4.88 2.56 -28.15
C ARG A 396 -5.19 1.27 -28.89
N ASN A 397 -5.68 1.39 -30.13
CA ASN A 397 -6.16 0.25 -30.93
C ASN A 397 -7.17 -0.64 -30.16
N GLY A 398 -8.03 -0.02 -29.36
CA GLY A 398 -9.07 -0.69 -28.57
C GLY A 398 -8.60 -1.28 -27.24
N VAL A 399 -7.29 -1.29 -26.94
CA VAL A 399 -6.72 -1.74 -25.66
C VAL A 399 -6.60 -0.56 -24.69
N LEU A 400 -7.05 -0.75 -23.44
CA LEU A 400 -7.06 0.29 -22.42
C LEU A 400 -5.63 0.67 -22.02
N GLN A 401 -5.29 1.95 -22.14
CA GLN A 401 -4.00 2.52 -21.76
C GLN A 401 -4.08 3.32 -20.46
N GLY A 402 -5.26 3.86 -20.18
CA GLY A 402 -5.50 4.61 -18.95
C GLY A 402 -6.98 4.73 -18.66
N LEU A 403 -7.30 4.88 -17.38
CA LEU A 403 -8.67 5.06 -16.93
C LEU A 403 -8.75 5.96 -15.68
N VAL A 404 -9.85 6.69 -15.60
CA VAL A 404 -10.33 7.35 -14.38
C VAL A 404 -11.77 6.96 -14.18
N CYS A 405 -12.12 6.51 -12.99
CA CYS A 405 -13.49 6.15 -12.64
C CYS A 405 -13.79 6.64 -11.23
N VAL A 406 -14.85 7.46 -11.05
CA VAL A 406 -15.30 7.98 -9.76
C VAL A 406 -16.79 7.70 -9.61
N GLY A 407 -17.19 7.17 -8.46
CA GLY A 407 -18.60 6.92 -8.11
C GLY A 407 -19.28 5.82 -8.94
N LEU A 408 -18.49 4.94 -9.58
CA LEU A 408 -18.97 3.84 -10.42
C LEU A 408 -18.19 2.56 -10.04
N PRO A 409 -18.46 1.94 -8.88
CA PRO A 409 -17.64 0.87 -8.32
C PRO A 409 -17.59 -0.38 -9.21
N ARG A 410 -18.70 -0.77 -9.86
CA ARG A 410 -18.75 -1.96 -10.73
C ARG A 410 -18.03 -1.73 -12.05
N ALA A 411 -18.31 -0.60 -12.71
CA ALA A 411 -17.60 -0.20 -13.92
C ALA A 411 -16.10 -0.04 -13.67
N GLY A 412 -15.72 0.58 -12.56
CA GLY A 412 -14.33 0.71 -12.13
C GLY A 412 -13.64 -0.65 -11.94
N ALA A 413 -14.29 -1.60 -11.30
CA ALA A 413 -13.76 -2.95 -11.11
C ALA A 413 -13.55 -3.68 -12.44
N GLU A 414 -14.52 -3.62 -13.35
CA GLU A 414 -14.41 -4.24 -14.68
C GLU A 414 -13.32 -3.58 -15.52
N LEU A 415 -13.26 -2.26 -15.53
CA LEU A 415 -12.22 -1.51 -16.24
C LEU A 415 -10.81 -1.85 -15.76
N VAL A 416 -10.62 -2.07 -14.48
CA VAL A 416 -9.32 -2.53 -13.94
C VAL A 416 -8.97 -3.93 -14.45
N LEU A 417 -9.92 -4.86 -14.48
CA LEU A 417 -9.69 -6.21 -15.05
C LEU A 417 -9.28 -6.13 -16.52
N LEU A 418 -9.98 -5.30 -17.30
CA LEU A 418 -9.67 -5.11 -18.73
C LEU A 418 -8.31 -4.43 -18.93
N PHE A 419 -7.94 -3.50 -18.05
CA PHE A 419 -6.64 -2.83 -18.06
C PHE A 419 -5.51 -3.82 -17.75
N GLU A 420 -5.64 -4.61 -16.67
CA GLU A 420 -4.63 -5.58 -16.25
C GLU A 420 -4.46 -6.75 -17.25
N SER A 421 -5.55 -7.16 -17.91
CA SER A 421 -5.50 -8.23 -18.92
C SER A 421 -5.03 -7.78 -20.29
N GLY A 422 -4.96 -6.46 -20.57
CA GLY A 422 -4.68 -5.93 -21.89
C GLY A 422 -5.74 -6.30 -22.94
N ALA A 423 -6.96 -6.62 -22.51
CA ALA A 423 -8.04 -7.03 -23.40
C ALA A 423 -8.57 -5.84 -24.22
N VAL A 424 -9.02 -6.14 -25.45
CA VAL A 424 -9.69 -5.16 -26.31
C VAL A 424 -11.07 -4.85 -25.73
N LEU A 425 -11.39 -3.57 -25.57
CA LEU A 425 -12.70 -3.13 -25.07
C LEU A 425 -13.81 -3.45 -26.08
N PRO A 426 -15.06 -3.66 -25.61
CA PRO A 426 -16.23 -3.75 -26.46
C PRO A 426 -16.36 -2.51 -27.36
N ALA A 427 -16.87 -2.70 -28.60
CA ALA A 427 -17.11 -1.57 -29.50
C ALA A 427 -18.10 -0.54 -28.91
N ASP A 428 -19.16 -1.02 -28.27
CA ASP A 428 -20.06 -0.20 -27.46
C ASP A 428 -19.55 -0.13 -26.00
N ARG A 429 -18.74 0.91 -25.74
CA ARG A 429 -18.17 1.17 -24.40
C ARG A 429 -19.22 1.61 -23.37
N SER A 430 -20.39 2.06 -23.82
CA SER A 430 -21.49 2.44 -22.92
C SER A 430 -22.01 1.25 -22.11
N SER A 431 -21.82 0.03 -22.61
CA SER A 431 -22.19 -1.19 -21.90
C SER A 431 -21.47 -1.33 -20.55
N LEU A 432 -20.22 -0.86 -20.46
CA LEU A 432 -19.43 -0.87 -19.21
C LEU A 432 -20.00 0.09 -18.15
N LEU A 433 -20.61 1.20 -18.57
CA LEU A 433 -21.20 2.19 -17.68
C LEU A 433 -22.56 1.75 -17.13
N ARG A 434 -23.24 0.83 -17.80
CA ARG A 434 -24.55 0.28 -17.34
C ARG A 434 -24.41 -0.66 -16.14
N LEU A 435 -23.21 -1.12 -15.82
CA LEU A 435 -22.96 -2.02 -14.68
C LEU A 435 -23.41 -1.40 -13.35
N ASP A 436 -23.35 -0.08 -13.21
CA ASP A 436 -23.78 0.67 -12.02
C ASP A 436 -25.21 1.23 -12.12
N GLY A 437 -25.92 1.01 -13.25
CA GLY A 437 -27.30 1.42 -13.44
C GLY A 437 -28.29 0.46 -12.78
N ALA A 438 -29.59 0.87 -12.73
CA ALA A 438 -30.66 0.06 -12.16
C ALA A 438 -30.81 -1.34 -12.83
N GLU A 439 -30.50 -1.44 -14.11
CA GLU A 439 -30.51 -2.71 -14.86
C GLU A 439 -29.31 -3.62 -14.50
N GLY A 440 -28.16 -3.05 -14.11
CA GLY A 440 -26.99 -3.80 -13.66
C GLY A 440 -27.18 -4.49 -12.32
N ALA A 441 -28.10 -4.01 -11.49
CA ALA A 441 -28.43 -4.65 -10.22
C ALA A 441 -29.16 -6.01 -10.38
N ALA A 442 -29.83 -6.21 -11.52
CA ALA A 442 -30.52 -7.48 -11.82
C ALA A 442 -29.61 -8.52 -12.50
N SER A 443 -28.47 -8.11 -13.06
CA SER A 443 -27.55 -9.00 -13.80
C SER A 443 -26.27 -9.36 -13.03
N SER A 444 -26.26 -9.21 -11.69
CA SER A 444 -25.15 -9.65 -10.83
C SER A 444 -25.07 -11.19 -10.72
N SER A 445 -25.03 -11.88 -11.86
CA SER A 445 -24.37 -13.17 -11.91
C SER A 445 -22.88 -12.92 -11.78
N SER A 446 -22.38 -12.91 -10.53
CA SER A 446 -20.95 -12.99 -10.23
C SER A 446 -20.30 -13.93 -11.25
N SER A 447 -19.28 -13.48 -11.96
CA SER A 447 -18.58 -14.36 -12.91
C SER A 447 -18.16 -15.59 -12.14
N SER A 448 -18.74 -16.75 -12.51
CA SER A 448 -18.46 -18.05 -11.89
C SER A 448 -17.09 -18.61 -12.30
N ASN A 449 -16.23 -17.75 -12.89
CA ASN A 449 -14.90 -18.16 -13.30
C ASN A 449 -13.98 -18.36 -12.06
N PRO A 450 -13.59 -19.60 -11.74
CA PRO A 450 -12.72 -19.88 -10.60
C PRO A 450 -11.35 -19.21 -10.68
N ALA A 451 -10.88 -18.90 -11.88
CA ALA A 451 -9.59 -18.22 -12.09
C ALA A 451 -9.65 -16.69 -11.86
N ALA A 452 -10.87 -16.13 -11.73
CA ALA A 452 -11.01 -14.68 -11.49
C ALA A 452 -10.36 -14.27 -10.16
N ILE A 453 -9.50 -13.27 -10.19
CA ILE A 453 -8.84 -12.73 -9.00
C ILE A 453 -9.84 -11.90 -8.18
N VAL A 454 -10.13 -12.35 -6.97
CA VAL A 454 -11.01 -11.67 -6.01
C VAL A 454 -10.18 -10.76 -5.08
N CYS A 455 -9.12 -11.30 -4.48
CA CYS A 455 -8.22 -10.51 -3.66
C CYS A 455 -6.99 -10.08 -4.48
N ARG A 456 -6.97 -8.84 -4.96
CA ARG A 456 -5.88 -8.33 -5.80
C ARG A 456 -4.57 -8.15 -5.03
N CYS A 457 -4.64 -7.68 -3.79
CA CYS A 457 -3.43 -7.46 -2.98
C CYS A 457 -2.63 -8.75 -2.77
N ALA A 458 -3.34 -9.89 -2.58
CA ALA A 458 -2.74 -11.20 -2.34
C ALA A 458 -2.79 -12.12 -3.55
N GLY A 459 -3.33 -11.67 -4.70
CA GLY A 459 -3.44 -12.48 -5.92
C GLY A 459 -4.37 -13.70 -5.78
N VAL A 460 -5.32 -13.69 -4.84
CA VAL A 460 -6.16 -14.87 -4.54
C VAL A 460 -7.35 -14.93 -5.47
N SER A 461 -7.50 -16.07 -6.14
CA SER A 461 -8.61 -16.33 -7.07
C SER A 461 -9.89 -16.70 -6.34
N ARG A 462 -11.03 -16.60 -7.04
CA ARG A 462 -12.34 -17.09 -6.59
C ARG A 462 -12.29 -18.58 -6.22
N GLY A 463 -11.69 -19.40 -7.08
CA GLY A 463 -11.56 -20.84 -6.83
C GLY A 463 -10.79 -21.17 -5.55
N SER A 464 -9.76 -20.39 -5.21
CA SER A 464 -9.04 -20.58 -3.94
C SER A 464 -9.92 -20.25 -2.72
N ILE A 465 -10.79 -19.24 -2.83
CA ILE A 465 -11.73 -18.87 -1.76
C ILE A 465 -12.84 -19.92 -1.65
N GLU A 466 -13.37 -20.40 -2.77
CA GLU A 466 -14.36 -21.48 -2.82
C GLU A 466 -13.80 -22.76 -2.21
N GLN A 467 -12.55 -23.11 -2.52
CA GLN A 467 -11.88 -24.26 -1.94
C GLN A 467 -11.70 -24.11 -0.41
N ALA A 468 -11.38 -22.93 0.08
CA ALA A 468 -11.32 -22.67 1.51
C ALA A 468 -12.70 -22.87 2.17
N ALA A 469 -13.79 -22.41 1.53
CA ALA A 469 -15.15 -22.64 2.01
C ALA A 469 -15.50 -24.14 2.00
N VAL A 470 -15.09 -24.90 0.98
CA VAL A 470 -15.28 -26.37 0.91
C VAL A 470 -14.62 -27.11 2.09
N VAL A 471 -13.43 -26.65 2.52
CA VAL A 471 -12.72 -27.25 3.68
C VAL A 471 -13.20 -26.71 5.03
N GLY A 472 -14.27 -25.88 5.04
CA GLY A 472 -14.98 -25.49 6.25
C GLY A 472 -14.78 -24.05 6.71
N CYS A 473 -14.04 -23.19 5.95
CA CYS A 473 -13.91 -21.78 6.29
C CYS A 473 -15.26 -21.06 6.10
N SER A 474 -15.89 -20.63 7.19
CA SER A 474 -17.22 -20.04 7.24
C SER A 474 -17.22 -18.51 7.48
N SER A 475 -16.06 -17.92 7.67
CA SER A 475 -15.88 -16.49 7.91
C SER A 475 -14.76 -15.90 7.05
N VAL A 476 -14.82 -14.58 6.82
CA VAL A 476 -13.74 -13.84 6.14
C VAL A 476 -12.41 -14.06 6.84
N ALA A 477 -12.39 -14.09 8.17
CA ALA A 477 -11.17 -14.28 8.96
C ALA A 477 -10.54 -15.68 8.73
N GLU A 478 -11.35 -16.74 8.67
CA GLU A 478 -10.87 -18.10 8.39
C GLU A 478 -10.36 -18.24 6.96
N VAL A 479 -11.09 -17.68 5.97
CA VAL A 479 -10.63 -17.61 4.59
C VAL A 479 -9.33 -16.81 4.49
N SER A 480 -9.23 -15.69 5.22
CA SER A 480 -7.99 -14.88 5.26
C SER A 480 -6.81 -15.66 5.84
N ALA A 481 -7.04 -16.43 6.89
CA ALA A 481 -6.00 -17.27 7.49
C ALA A 481 -5.53 -18.39 6.55
N SER A 482 -6.46 -18.98 5.79
CA SER A 482 -6.20 -20.09 4.87
C SER A 482 -5.61 -19.66 3.53
N THR A 483 -6.10 -18.54 2.94
CA THR A 483 -5.79 -18.12 1.57
C THR A 483 -5.04 -16.79 1.48
N ARG A 484 -5.00 -16.02 2.59
CA ARG A 484 -4.58 -14.62 2.66
C ARG A 484 -5.49 -13.62 1.91
N ALA A 485 -6.59 -14.07 1.33
CA ALA A 485 -7.58 -13.14 0.80
C ALA A 485 -8.10 -12.24 1.93
N GLY A 486 -8.17 -10.93 1.67
CA GLY A 486 -8.63 -9.95 2.66
C GLY A 486 -7.60 -9.45 3.66
N THR A 487 -6.36 -9.98 3.67
CA THR A 487 -5.32 -9.53 4.60
C THR A 487 -4.63 -8.23 4.18
N GLY A 488 -4.83 -7.74 2.95
CA GLY A 488 -4.29 -6.47 2.44
C GLY A 488 -5.24 -5.30 2.68
N CYS A 489 -5.71 -4.68 1.60
CA CYS A 489 -6.56 -3.48 1.65
C CYS A 489 -8.01 -3.71 2.14
N GLY A 490 -8.42 -4.96 2.39
CA GLY A 490 -9.77 -5.30 2.85
C GLY A 490 -10.90 -5.14 1.81
N GLY A 491 -10.61 -4.60 0.64
CA GLY A 491 -11.62 -4.31 -0.39
C GLY A 491 -12.38 -5.52 -0.93
N CYS A 492 -11.84 -6.73 -0.76
CA CYS A 492 -12.48 -7.98 -1.18
C CYS A 492 -13.35 -8.63 -0.07
N HIS A 493 -13.48 -8.04 1.11
CA HIS A 493 -14.23 -8.65 2.22
C HIS A 493 -15.71 -8.89 1.89
N SER A 494 -16.35 -7.99 1.13
CA SER A 494 -17.73 -8.18 0.65
C SER A 494 -17.85 -9.38 -0.31
N ASP A 495 -16.92 -9.48 -1.23
CA ASP A 495 -16.91 -10.54 -2.24
C ASP A 495 -16.63 -11.91 -1.60
N ILE A 496 -15.64 -11.96 -0.68
CA ILE A 496 -15.35 -13.18 0.10
C ILE A 496 -16.59 -13.60 0.87
N ARG A 497 -17.28 -12.70 1.54
CA ARG A 497 -18.52 -12.99 2.27
C ARG A 497 -19.59 -13.54 1.34
N SER A 498 -19.81 -12.92 0.19
CA SER A 498 -20.76 -13.40 -0.81
C SER A 498 -20.43 -14.80 -1.32
N ILE A 499 -19.15 -15.12 -1.55
CA ILE A 499 -18.71 -16.45 -1.99
C ILE A 499 -18.98 -17.48 -0.88
N ILE A 500 -18.66 -17.16 0.37
CA ILE A 500 -18.95 -18.02 1.53
C ILE A 500 -20.46 -18.28 1.64
N GLU A 501 -21.28 -17.22 1.60
CA GLU A 501 -22.75 -17.31 1.68
C GLU A 501 -23.33 -18.16 0.55
N GLN A 502 -22.86 -18.02 -0.68
CA GLN A 502 -23.27 -18.85 -1.82
C GLN A 502 -22.95 -20.33 -1.61
N HIS A 503 -21.80 -20.63 -0.98
CA HIS A 503 -21.38 -22.01 -0.73
C HIS A 503 -22.25 -22.70 0.35
N PHE A 504 -22.62 -21.96 1.40
CA PHE A 504 -23.40 -22.52 2.52
C PHE A 504 -24.93 -22.36 2.35
N GLN A 505 -25.41 -21.69 1.28
CA GLN A 505 -26.85 -21.74 0.97
C GLN A 505 -27.26 -23.11 0.47
N PRO A 506 -28.31 -23.74 1.03
CA PRO A 506 -28.82 -24.97 0.45
C PRO A 506 -29.35 -24.73 -0.96
N THR A 507 -28.91 -25.53 -1.92
CA THR A 507 -29.43 -25.50 -3.29
C THR A 507 -30.96 -25.64 -3.21
N PRO A 508 -31.73 -24.70 -3.80
CA PRO A 508 -33.17 -24.86 -3.83
C PRO A 508 -33.50 -26.16 -4.58
N ALA A 509 -34.31 -27.03 -3.93
CA ALA A 509 -34.72 -28.32 -4.43
C ALA A 509 -35.63 -28.16 -5.65
#